data_e8ea1a7d1af199abf3127dc90958aac7
#
_entry.id   e8ea1a7d1af199abf3127dc90958aac7
#
_cell.length_a   1.000
_cell.length_b   1.000
_cell.length_c   1.000
_cell.angle_alpha   90.00
_cell.angle_beta   90.00
_cell.angle_gamma   90.00
#
_symmetry.space_group_name_H-M   'P 1'
#
loop_
_entity.id
_entity.type
_entity.pdbx_description
1 polymer ?
#
loop_
_entity_poly.entity_id
_entity_poly.type
_entity_poly.pdbx_seq_one_letter_code
_entity_poly.pdbx_strand_id
1 'polypeptide(L)'
;MARTVEVRTPTRPPKAETGTGTVRKTRVMVKRVGPWSVFKFSLLFYFCVMIIVLVALTILYNILSAVGVIDAIAESIDTLLYQKASIPGQETQQIFFINGGWLFSRAFAVGLVMVVFWSLVKLLVTFMYNLIADLVGGIEVTLTERR
;
A
#
# COMPACT_ATOMS: atom_id res chain seq x y z
N MET A 1 24.42 -5.16 -86.69
CA MET A 1 23.66 -3.94 -86.28
C MET A 1 22.92 -4.27 -85.02
N ALA A 2 23.48 -3.91 -83.81
CA ALA A 2 22.85 -4.12 -82.53
C ALA A 2 22.49 -2.73 -81.99
N ARG A 3 21.20 -2.48 -81.80
CA ARG A 3 20.62 -1.24 -81.28
C ARG A 3 20.50 -1.34 -79.78
N THR A 4 21.41 -0.64 -79.11
CA THR A 4 21.38 -0.53 -77.64
C THR A 4 20.19 0.36 -77.23
N VAL A 5 19.24 -0.24 -76.47
CA VAL A 5 18.11 0.50 -75.87
C VAL A 5 18.58 1.01 -74.52
N GLU A 6 18.75 2.32 -74.42
CA GLU A 6 19.07 3.02 -73.17
C GLU A 6 17.80 3.14 -72.31
N VAL A 7 17.74 2.36 -71.23
CA VAL A 7 16.66 2.43 -70.24
C VAL A 7 16.92 3.62 -69.32
N ARG A 8 16.22 4.72 -69.56
CA ARG A 8 16.17 5.86 -68.63
C ARG A 8 15.42 5.48 -67.40
N THR A 9 16.13 5.33 -66.28
CA THR A 9 15.56 5.26 -64.91
C THR A 9 14.99 6.64 -64.54
N PRO A 10 13.72 6.75 -64.15
CA PRO A 10 13.17 8.01 -63.67
C PRO A 10 13.74 8.31 -62.28
N THR A 11 14.54 9.34 -62.20
CA THR A 11 15.01 9.96 -60.95
C THR A 11 13.79 10.47 -60.16
N ARG A 12 13.44 9.74 -59.10
CA ARG A 12 12.41 10.16 -58.12
C ARG A 12 12.96 11.35 -57.35
N PRO A 13 12.27 12.51 -57.29
CA PRO A 13 12.72 13.63 -56.48
C PRO A 13 12.77 13.27 -55.00
N PRO A 14 13.73 13.79 -54.24
CA PRO A 14 13.80 13.52 -52.79
C PRO A 14 12.56 14.13 -52.13
N LYS A 15 11.77 13.24 -51.53
CA LYS A 15 10.61 13.60 -50.74
C LYS A 15 11.12 14.35 -49.50
N ALA A 16 10.84 15.67 -49.47
CA ALA A 16 11.11 16.51 -48.31
C ALA A 16 10.48 15.85 -47.08
N GLU A 17 11.30 15.38 -46.17
CA GLU A 17 10.86 14.93 -44.83
C GLU A 17 10.50 16.18 -44.06
N THR A 18 9.23 16.57 -44.14
CA THR A 18 8.62 17.47 -43.20
C THR A 18 8.65 16.81 -41.85
N GLY A 19 9.50 17.30 -40.95
CA GLY A 19 9.65 16.82 -39.58
C GLY A 19 8.36 16.98 -38.76
N THR A 20 7.42 16.11 -38.98
CA THR A 20 6.32 15.85 -38.05
C THR A 20 6.83 14.83 -37.05
N GLY A 21 7.09 15.28 -35.81
CA GLY A 21 7.47 14.40 -34.72
C GLY A 21 6.50 13.23 -34.65
N THR A 22 6.98 12.07 -35.07
CA THR A 22 6.19 10.83 -35.04
C THR A 22 5.94 10.46 -33.59
N VAL A 23 4.75 10.79 -33.12
CA VAL A 23 4.26 10.32 -31.83
C VAL A 23 4.13 8.80 -31.91
N ARG A 24 5.10 8.10 -31.37
CA ARG A 24 5.08 6.65 -31.30
C ARG A 24 4.09 6.24 -30.22
N LYS A 25 2.90 5.81 -30.62
CA LYS A 25 1.91 5.23 -29.72
C LYS A 25 2.22 3.75 -29.57
N THR A 26 2.79 3.36 -28.45
CA THR A 26 3.00 1.94 -28.10
C THR A 26 1.85 1.48 -27.24
N ARG A 27 1.06 0.55 -27.74
CA ARG A 27 -0.01 -0.10 -26.96
C ARG A 27 0.61 -1.26 -26.18
N VAL A 28 0.60 -1.19 -24.88
CA VAL A 28 1.05 -2.25 -24.00
C VAL A 28 -0.15 -2.84 -23.27
N MET A 29 -0.40 -4.12 -23.47
CA MET A 29 -1.41 -4.85 -22.70
C MET A 29 -0.84 -5.29 -21.36
N VAL A 30 -1.33 -4.73 -20.27
CA VAL A 30 -1.04 -5.22 -18.92
C VAL A 30 -1.98 -6.38 -18.64
N LYS A 31 -1.50 -7.59 -18.90
CA LYS A 31 -2.32 -8.80 -18.87
C LYS A 31 -2.34 -9.50 -17.51
N ARG A 32 -1.27 -9.38 -16.71
CA ARG A 32 -1.16 -10.04 -15.40
C ARG A 32 -0.27 -9.26 -14.44
N VAL A 33 -0.74 -9.09 -13.22
CA VAL A 33 0.06 -8.58 -12.11
C VAL A 33 0.49 -9.77 -11.24
N GLY A 34 1.80 -9.92 -11.03
CA GLY A 34 2.33 -11.02 -10.23
C GLY A 34 1.87 -10.93 -8.76
N PRO A 35 0.99 -11.84 -8.28
CA PRO A 35 0.44 -11.75 -6.92
C PRO A 35 1.52 -11.85 -5.84
N TRP A 36 2.57 -12.61 -6.09
CA TRP A 36 3.70 -12.76 -5.16
C TRP A 36 4.51 -11.47 -4.99
N SER A 37 4.70 -10.69 -6.05
CA SER A 37 5.37 -9.39 -5.98
C SER A 37 4.54 -8.38 -5.20
N VAL A 38 3.22 -8.35 -5.43
CA VAL A 38 2.29 -7.48 -4.71
C VAL A 38 2.27 -7.81 -3.22
N PHE A 39 2.27 -9.10 -2.87
CA PHE A 39 2.29 -9.54 -1.48
C PHE A 39 3.55 -9.06 -0.74
N LYS A 40 4.75 -9.29 -1.29
CA LYS A 40 6.02 -8.84 -0.69
C LYS A 40 6.06 -7.32 -0.53
N PHE A 41 5.66 -6.59 -1.57
CA PHE A 41 5.65 -5.13 -1.54
C PHE A 41 4.64 -4.59 -0.52
N SER A 42 3.45 -5.17 -0.45
CA SER A 42 2.42 -4.79 0.52
C SER A 42 2.87 -5.06 1.94
N LEU A 43 3.50 -6.21 2.19
CA LEU A 43 4.01 -6.58 3.51
C LEU A 43 5.06 -5.57 3.99
N LEU A 44 6.02 -5.23 3.14
CA LEU A 44 7.04 -4.22 3.46
C LEU A 44 6.41 -2.85 3.70
N PHE A 45 5.49 -2.43 2.84
CA PHE A 45 4.80 -1.15 2.96
C PHE A 45 4.02 -1.04 4.27
N TYR A 46 3.17 -2.04 4.59
CA TYR A 46 2.40 -2.03 5.83
C TYR A 46 3.27 -2.15 7.07
N PHE A 47 4.39 -2.85 6.98
CA PHE A 47 5.37 -2.90 8.07
C PHE A 47 5.97 -1.52 8.34
N CYS A 48 6.36 -0.77 7.31
CA CYS A 48 6.83 0.61 7.47
C CYS A 48 5.75 1.51 8.08
N VAL A 49 4.51 1.40 7.59
CA VAL A 49 3.36 2.15 8.16
C VAL A 49 3.15 1.80 9.62
N MET A 50 3.23 0.53 9.98
CA MET A 50 3.13 0.07 11.38
C MET A 50 4.18 0.74 12.27
N ILE A 51 5.44 0.80 11.83
CA ILE A 51 6.51 1.45 12.60
C ILE A 51 6.19 2.94 12.81
N ILE A 52 5.75 3.64 11.76
CA ILE A 52 5.39 5.07 11.85
C ILE A 52 4.25 5.27 12.87
N VAL A 53 3.22 4.43 12.80
CA VAL A 53 2.09 4.48 13.74
C VAL A 53 2.53 4.20 15.17
N LEU A 54 3.41 3.20 15.40
CA LEU A 54 3.93 2.89 16.72
C LEU A 54 4.75 4.05 17.30
N VAL A 55 5.59 4.70 16.49
CA VAL A 55 6.34 5.89 16.92
C VAL A 55 5.38 7.01 17.28
N ALA A 56 4.38 7.28 16.45
CA ALA A 56 3.37 8.30 16.72
C ALA A 56 2.58 8.02 18.02
N LEU A 57 2.17 6.76 18.24
CA LEU A 57 1.49 6.34 19.47
C LEU A 57 2.40 6.48 20.71
N THR A 58 3.68 6.16 20.59
CA THR A 58 4.64 6.33 21.68
C THR A 58 4.80 7.80 22.05
N ILE A 59 4.92 8.69 21.09
CA ILE A 59 5.01 10.14 21.33
C ILE A 59 3.72 10.63 21.98
N LEU A 60 2.57 10.26 21.43
CA LEU A 60 1.26 10.64 21.95
C LEU A 60 1.09 10.18 23.40
N TYR A 61 1.42 8.90 23.68
CA TYR A 61 1.37 8.35 25.05
C TYR A 61 2.23 9.15 26.01
N ASN A 62 3.48 9.48 25.65
CA ASN A 62 4.37 10.26 26.52
C ASN A 62 3.80 11.67 26.81
N ILE A 63 3.21 12.32 25.81
CA ILE A 63 2.57 13.63 25.99
C ILE A 63 1.37 13.53 26.95
N LEU A 64 0.47 12.57 26.72
CA LEU A 64 -0.72 12.37 27.54
C LEU A 64 -0.36 11.96 28.98
N SER A 65 0.66 11.13 29.15
CA SER A 65 1.16 10.75 30.46
C SER A 65 1.78 11.93 31.22
N ALA A 66 2.55 12.78 30.52
CA ALA A 66 3.14 13.98 31.13
C ALA A 66 2.10 15.01 31.60
N VAL A 67 0.94 15.07 30.96
CA VAL A 67 -0.19 15.93 31.32
C VAL A 67 -1.09 15.30 32.39
N GLY A 68 -0.87 14.00 32.74
CA GLY A 68 -1.68 13.27 33.74
C GLY A 68 -3.01 12.74 33.22
N VAL A 69 -3.25 12.81 31.91
CA VAL A 69 -4.50 12.32 31.30
C VAL A 69 -4.61 10.80 31.43
N ILE A 70 -3.49 10.09 31.32
CA ILE A 70 -3.46 8.61 31.43
C ILE A 70 -3.88 8.19 32.84
N ASP A 71 -3.40 8.88 33.87
CA ASP A 71 -3.72 8.59 35.26
C ASP A 71 -5.21 8.92 35.57
N ALA A 72 -5.73 10.03 35.04
CA ALA A 72 -7.14 10.39 35.16
C ALA A 72 -8.09 9.37 34.48
N ILE A 73 -7.69 8.84 33.33
CA ILE A 73 -8.44 7.77 32.64
C ILE A 73 -8.40 6.47 33.47
N ALA A 74 -7.22 6.09 33.96
CA ALA A 74 -7.06 4.89 34.79
C ALA A 74 -7.95 4.97 36.05
N GLU A 75 -7.94 6.09 36.76
CA GLU A 75 -8.77 6.32 37.93
C GLU A 75 -10.27 6.27 37.58
N SER A 76 -10.67 6.85 36.45
CA SER A 76 -12.07 6.82 36.00
C SER A 76 -12.53 5.40 35.70
N ILE A 77 -11.67 4.58 35.05
CA ILE A 77 -11.95 3.18 34.73
C ILE A 77 -12.02 2.35 36.01
N ASP A 78 -11.07 2.55 36.93
CA ASP A 78 -11.08 1.87 38.22
C ASP A 78 -12.37 2.19 38.99
N THR A 79 -12.77 3.44 39.06
CA THR A 79 -14.02 3.84 39.75
C THR A 79 -15.25 3.16 39.13
N LEU A 80 -15.35 3.08 37.81
CA LEU A 80 -16.47 2.44 37.11
C LEU A 80 -16.48 0.92 37.29
N LEU A 81 -15.31 0.28 37.29
CA LEU A 81 -15.21 -1.18 37.47
C LEU A 81 -15.43 -1.58 38.93
N TYR A 82 -14.93 -0.77 39.91
CA TYR A 82 -15.10 -1.02 41.34
C TYR A 82 -16.53 -0.81 41.80
N GLN A 83 -17.23 0.19 41.27
CA GLN A 83 -18.65 0.38 41.59
C GLN A 83 -19.50 -0.83 41.16
N LYS A 84 -19.02 -1.64 40.22
CA LYS A 84 -19.69 -2.84 39.75
C LYS A 84 -19.26 -4.12 40.45
N ALA A 85 -18.10 -4.11 41.15
CA ALA A 85 -17.48 -5.29 41.79
C ALA A 85 -17.29 -5.11 43.32
N SER A 86 -18.11 -4.29 43.98
CA SER A 86 -18.07 -4.18 45.46
C SER A 86 -18.52 -5.44 46.14
N ILE A 87 -17.61 -6.42 46.24
CA ILE A 87 -17.73 -7.54 47.15
C ILE A 87 -17.06 -7.12 48.47
N PRO A 88 -17.81 -7.05 49.60
CA PRO A 88 -17.23 -6.65 50.85
C PRO A 88 -16.16 -7.63 51.31
N GLY A 89 -14.91 -7.20 51.45
CA GLY A 89 -13.82 -7.95 52.04
C GLY A 89 -12.64 -8.29 51.15
N GLN A 90 -12.57 -7.81 49.90
CA GLN A 90 -11.41 -7.98 49.06
C GLN A 90 -10.62 -6.66 48.95
N GLU A 91 -9.34 -6.70 49.35
CA GLU A 91 -8.41 -5.60 49.15
C GLU A 91 -8.32 -5.24 47.68
N THR A 92 -8.47 -3.98 47.41
CA THR A 92 -8.52 -3.36 46.09
C THR A 92 -7.16 -3.47 45.44
N GLN A 93 -6.91 -4.54 44.70
CA GLN A 93 -5.75 -4.59 43.81
C GLN A 93 -6.10 -3.77 42.56
N GLN A 94 -5.32 -2.73 42.29
CA GLN A 94 -5.41 -1.97 41.04
C GLN A 94 -5.23 -2.92 39.84
N ILE A 95 -6.33 -3.21 39.17
CA ILE A 95 -6.35 -4.21 38.11
C ILE A 95 -5.84 -3.63 36.78
N PHE A 96 -5.83 -2.30 36.67
CA PHE A 96 -5.43 -1.61 35.44
C PHE A 96 -4.17 -0.74 35.64
N PHE A 97 -3.00 -1.35 35.55
CA PHE A 97 -1.77 -0.61 35.29
C PHE A 97 -1.64 -0.36 33.79
N ILE A 98 -1.99 0.83 33.32
CA ILE A 98 -1.66 1.27 31.97
C ILE A 98 -0.16 1.61 31.94
N ASN A 99 0.67 0.56 31.93
CA ASN A 99 2.10 0.72 31.76
C ASN A 99 2.39 0.90 30.25
N GLY A 100 3.14 1.95 29.89
CA GLY A 100 3.51 2.22 28.50
C GLY A 100 4.17 1.03 27.80
N GLY A 101 5.00 0.25 28.51
CA GLY A 101 5.62 -0.96 27.97
C GLY A 101 4.60 -2.06 27.61
N TRP A 102 3.59 -2.25 28.48
CA TRP A 102 2.51 -3.20 28.21
C TRP A 102 1.68 -2.75 27.00
N LEU A 103 1.31 -1.48 26.95
CA LEU A 103 0.53 -0.88 25.86
C LEU A 103 1.30 -1.01 24.53
N PHE A 104 2.59 -0.70 24.52
CA PHE A 104 3.45 -0.80 23.34
C PHE A 104 3.55 -2.24 22.84
N SER A 105 3.77 -3.21 23.73
CA SER A 105 3.87 -4.61 23.33
C SER A 105 2.57 -5.14 22.71
N ARG A 106 1.41 -4.73 23.25
CA ARG A 106 0.11 -5.08 22.68
C ARG A 106 -0.14 -4.39 21.34
N ALA A 107 0.16 -3.11 21.25
CA ALA A 107 0.05 -2.36 19.99
C ALA A 107 0.96 -2.97 18.89
N PHE A 108 2.18 -3.37 19.24
CA PHE A 108 3.08 -4.06 18.33
C PHE A 108 2.53 -5.41 17.86
N ALA A 109 2.03 -6.23 18.79
CA ALA A 109 1.46 -7.54 18.45
C ALA A 109 0.22 -7.40 17.53
N VAL A 110 -0.69 -6.49 17.87
CA VAL A 110 -1.87 -6.18 17.03
C VAL A 110 -1.44 -5.61 15.68
N GLY A 111 -0.45 -4.73 15.67
CA GLY A 111 0.12 -4.17 14.44
C GLY A 111 0.66 -5.23 13.49
N LEU A 112 1.41 -6.22 14.02
CA LEU A 112 1.89 -7.35 13.22
C LEU A 112 0.75 -8.16 12.59
N VAL A 113 -0.28 -8.47 13.37
CA VAL A 113 -1.46 -9.17 12.85
C VAL A 113 -2.14 -8.36 11.75
N MET A 114 -2.28 -7.04 11.93
CA MET A 114 -2.88 -6.15 10.94
C MET A 114 -2.03 -6.05 9.64
N VAL A 115 -0.69 -6.01 9.75
CA VAL A 115 0.21 -6.01 8.58
C VAL A 115 -0.02 -7.27 7.74
N VAL A 116 -0.06 -8.45 8.38
CA VAL A 116 -0.30 -9.72 7.68
C VAL A 116 -1.70 -9.74 7.08
N PHE A 117 -2.71 -9.35 7.85
CA PHE A 117 -4.10 -9.33 7.41
C PHE A 117 -4.30 -8.45 6.16
N TRP A 118 -3.84 -7.20 6.18
CA TRP A 118 -3.96 -6.29 5.05
C TRP A 118 -3.14 -6.73 3.83
N SER A 119 -1.98 -7.37 4.05
CA SER A 119 -1.18 -7.96 2.97
C SER A 119 -1.92 -9.10 2.28
N LEU A 120 -2.63 -9.95 3.05
CA LEU A 120 -3.47 -11.01 2.50
C LEU A 120 -4.69 -10.46 1.73
N VAL A 121 -5.32 -9.40 2.24
CA VAL A 121 -6.41 -8.72 1.52
C VAL A 121 -5.92 -8.19 0.17
N LYS A 122 -4.74 -7.57 0.11
CA LYS A 122 -4.15 -7.10 -1.16
C LYS A 122 -3.83 -8.25 -2.11
N LEU A 123 -3.34 -9.37 -1.59
CA LEU A 123 -3.13 -10.58 -2.37
C LEU A 123 -4.44 -11.08 -2.99
N LEU A 124 -5.51 -11.14 -2.21
CA LEU A 124 -6.83 -11.56 -2.68
C LEU A 124 -7.36 -10.61 -3.78
N VAL A 125 -7.25 -9.30 -3.57
CA VAL A 125 -7.65 -8.30 -4.57
C VAL A 125 -6.87 -8.47 -5.87
N THR A 126 -5.57 -8.73 -5.78
CA THR A 126 -4.72 -8.97 -6.97
C THR A 126 -5.14 -10.24 -7.70
N PHE A 127 -5.49 -11.28 -6.97
CA PHE A 127 -5.99 -12.52 -7.56
C PHE A 127 -7.32 -12.30 -8.27
N MET A 128 -8.25 -11.58 -7.64
CA MET A 128 -9.53 -11.20 -8.26
C MET A 128 -9.34 -10.33 -9.51
N TYR A 129 -8.40 -9.37 -9.44
CA TYR A 129 -8.06 -8.55 -10.60
C TYR A 129 -7.54 -9.40 -11.77
N ASN A 130 -6.64 -10.35 -11.52
CA ASN A 130 -6.12 -11.22 -12.55
C ASN A 130 -7.22 -12.10 -13.16
N LEU A 131 -8.16 -12.58 -12.35
CA LEU A 131 -9.30 -13.35 -12.82
C LEU A 131 -10.20 -12.52 -13.75
N ILE A 132 -10.51 -11.28 -13.34
CA ILE A 132 -11.31 -10.36 -14.15
C ILE A 132 -10.57 -9.99 -15.45
N ALA A 133 -9.26 -9.73 -15.38
CA ALA A 133 -8.45 -9.41 -16.55
C ALA A 133 -8.41 -10.56 -17.56
N ASP A 134 -8.38 -11.81 -17.11
CA ASP A 134 -8.47 -12.99 -17.98
C ASP A 134 -9.85 -13.14 -18.63
N LEU A 135 -10.93 -12.78 -17.93
CA LEU A 135 -12.31 -12.83 -18.44
C LEU A 135 -12.58 -11.71 -19.47
N VAL A 136 -12.09 -10.50 -19.22
CA VAL A 136 -12.39 -9.28 -20.01
C VAL A 136 -11.36 -9.08 -21.15
N GLY A 137 -10.24 -9.84 -21.16
CA GLY A 137 -9.22 -9.75 -22.20
C GLY A 137 -8.09 -8.76 -21.95
N GLY A 138 -7.97 -8.22 -20.74
CA GLY A 138 -6.92 -7.30 -20.32
C GLY A 138 -7.23 -5.80 -20.54
N ILE A 139 -6.51 -4.94 -19.85
CA ILE A 139 -6.64 -3.48 -19.97
C ILE A 139 -5.60 -2.97 -20.98
N GLU A 140 -6.06 -2.32 -22.06
CA GLU A 140 -5.19 -1.64 -23.01
C GLU A 140 -4.72 -0.30 -22.45
N VAL A 141 -3.42 -0.17 -22.19
CA VAL A 141 -2.80 1.09 -21.80
C VAL A 141 -2.04 1.67 -23.00
N THR A 142 -2.48 2.83 -23.46
CA THR A 142 -1.82 3.56 -24.55
C THR A 142 -0.77 4.50 -23.96
N LEU A 143 0.50 4.15 -24.07
CA LEU A 143 1.61 5.02 -23.72
C LEU A 143 1.90 5.98 -24.87
N THR A 144 1.76 7.28 -24.61
CA THR A 144 2.12 8.35 -25.55
C THR A 144 3.43 8.96 -25.07
N GLU A 145 4.52 8.66 -25.75
CA GLU A 145 5.81 9.29 -25.50
C GLU A 145 5.88 10.58 -26.32
N ARG A 146 5.99 11.72 -25.66
CA ARG A 146 6.19 13.05 -26.26
C ARG A 146 7.68 13.39 -26.07
N ARG A 147 8.41 13.39 -27.16
CA ARG A 147 9.78 13.90 -27.21
C ARG A 147 9.79 15.32 -27.74
#